data_f73bd9a042d1242d2aa206840f978695
#
_entry.id   f73bd9a042d1242d2aa206840f978695
#
_cell.length_a   1.000
_cell.length_b   1.000
_cell.length_c   1.000
_cell.angle_alpha   90.00
_cell.angle_beta   90.00
_cell.angle_gamma   90.00
#
_symmetry.space_group_name_H-M   'P 1'
#
loop_
_entity.id
_entity.type
_entity.pdbx_description
1 polymer ?
#
loop_
_entity_poly.entity_id
_entity_poly.type
_entity_poly.pdbx_seq_one_letter_code
_entity_poly.pdbx_strand_id
1 'polypeptide(L)'
;MLYLFSGDDVKNKRLTYEKFIKSISQDREIFFVNRNDFNKNQIESLYSGSGLFFQDCIVVFQDVFEREETREFILEKLDLIGESGTTFVFLEGKLSKLILDAFKGVHAELNIFELPKEKKEKFNNFLLANAFGVKDKLNLWIYFRQAMDKGVGMEELTGVLFWKIKDMLIKKDFRKFSETELKNSASRLAYLLPEARKTGRDAEAVFEQFLLEAF
;
A
#
# COMPACT_ATOMS: atom_id res chain seq x y z
N MET A 1 -17.01 26.59 4.15
CA MET A 1 -16.82 25.50 3.17
C MET A 1 -15.51 24.80 3.42
N LEU A 2 -15.46 23.45 3.26
CA LEU A 2 -14.30 22.64 3.64
C LEU A 2 -13.80 21.79 2.46
N TYR A 3 -12.51 21.92 2.12
CA TYR A 3 -11.85 21.23 1.01
C TYR A 3 -10.62 20.47 1.49
N LEU A 4 -10.42 19.25 0.98
CA LEU A 4 -9.25 18.44 1.27
C LEU A 4 -8.56 18.03 -0.03
N PHE A 5 -7.27 18.36 -0.16
CA PHE A 5 -6.35 17.90 -1.20
C PHE A 5 -5.33 16.96 -0.54
N SER A 6 -5.42 15.67 -0.80
CA SER A 6 -4.59 14.66 -0.14
C SER A 6 -4.06 13.62 -1.13
N GLY A 7 -2.95 12.99 -0.79
CA GLY A 7 -2.39 11.89 -1.58
C GLY A 7 -0.90 12.00 -1.80
N ASP A 8 -0.34 10.95 -2.42
CA ASP A 8 1.09 10.79 -2.71
C ASP A 8 1.50 11.27 -4.12
N ASP A 9 0.55 11.51 -5.04
CA ASP A 9 0.83 12.18 -6.32
C ASP A 9 0.96 13.70 -6.11
N VAL A 10 2.12 14.10 -5.61
CA VAL A 10 2.44 15.50 -5.26
C VAL A 10 2.28 16.43 -6.46
N LYS A 11 2.64 15.98 -7.67
CA LYS A 11 2.61 16.82 -8.89
C LYS A 11 1.18 17.19 -9.27
N ASN A 12 0.31 16.21 -9.43
CA ASN A 12 -1.07 16.46 -9.84
C ASN A 12 -1.89 17.14 -8.74
N LYS A 13 -1.64 16.76 -7.46
CA LYS A 13 -2.22 17.43 -6.30
C LYS A 13 -1.92 18.93 -6.30
N ARG A 14 -0.64 19.30 -6.43
CA ARG A 14 -0.21 20.71 -6.43
C ARG A 14 -0.79 21.50 -7.60
N LEU A 15 -0.74 20.94 -8.81
CA LEU A 15 -1.32 21.59 -9.99
C LEU A 15 -2.83 21.87 -9.84
N THR A 16 -3.57 20.92 -9.29
CA THR A 16 -5.02 21.06 -9.09
C THR A 16 -5.31 22.04 -7.97
N TYR A 17 -4.58 21.96 -6.86
CA TYR A 17 -4.68 22.92 -5.76
C TYR A 17 -4.40 24.36 -6.21
N GLU A 18 -3.32 24.61 -6.96
CA GLU A 18 -2.98 25.95 -7.45
C GLU A 18 -4.08 26.53 -8.37
N LYS A 19 -4.66 25.71 -9.24
CA LYS A 19 -5.80 26.11 -10.07
C LYS A 19 -7.03 26.45 -9.23
N PHE A 20 -7.32 25.59 -8.25
CA PHE A 20 -8.44 25.75 -7.34
C PHE A 20 -8.31 27.04 -6.52
N ILE A 21 -7.18 27.27 -5.85
CA ILE A 21 -6.94 28.50 -5.07
C ILE A 21 -7.09 29.74 -5.94
N LYS A 22 -6.52 29.75 -7.15
CA LYS A 22 -6.70 30.89 -8.09
C LYS A 22 -8.16 31.14 -8.45
N SER A 23 -9.00 30.12 -8.52
CA SER A 23 -10.41 30.27 -8.86
C SER A 23 -11.25 30.85 -7.73
N ILE A 24 -10.88 30.63 -6.46
CA ILE A 24 -11.66 31.06 -5.29
C ILE A 24 -11.09 32.30 -4.58
N SER A 25 -9.85 32.69 -4.91
CA SER A 25 -9.13 33.79 -4.24
C SER A 25 -9.40 35.18 -4.82
N GLN A 26 -10.33 35.31 -5.76
CA GLN A 26 -10.72 36.64 -6.32
C GLN A 26 -11.15 37.57 -5.19
N ASP A 27 -10.35 38.57 -4.90
CA ASP A 27 -10.54 39.56 -3.85
C ASP A 27 -10.63 39.07 -2.40
N ARG A 28 -10.17 37.80 -2.13
CA ARG A 28 -10.16 37.21 -0.80
C ARG A 28 -8.76 37.06 -0.27
N GLU A 29 -8.57 37.35 1.00
CA GLU A 29 -7.28 37.17 1.68
C GLU A 29 -7.03 35.68 2.00
N ILE A 30 -5.79 35.23 1.77
CA ILE A 30 -5.40 33.81 2.03
C ILE A 30 -4.47 33.76 3.22
N PHE A 31 -4.87 33.03 4.25
CA PHE A 31 -4.05 32.74 5.42
C PHE A 31 -3.49 31.33 5.33
N PHE A 32 -2.16 31.20 5.41
CA PHE A 32 -1.49 29.91 5.44
C PHE A 32 -1.14 29.53 6.86
N VAL A 33 -1.52 28.34 7.26
CA VAL A 33 -1.18 27.73 8.55
C VAL A 33 -0.46 26.43 8.27
N ASN A 34 0.82 26.40 8.56
CA ASN A 34 1.61 25.17 8.45
C ASN A 34 1.85 24.54 9.82
N ARG A 35 2.37 23.33 9.86
CA ARG A 35 2.62 22.57 11.09
C ARG A 35 3.51 23.28 12.13
N ASN A 36 4.34 24.26 11.71
CA ASN A 36 5.25 24.97 12.59
C ASN A 36 4.63 26.24 13.19
N ASP A 37 3.67 26.83 12.47
CA ASP A 37 2.99 28.06 12.85
C ASP A 37 1.58 27.80 13.42
N PHE A 38 1.31 26.54 13.78
CA PHE A 38 0.01 26.12 14.29
C PHE A 38 -0.27 26.69 15.68
N ASN A 39 -1.26 27.57 15.78
CA ASN A 39 -1.71 28.17 17.03
C ASN A 39 -3.21 27.90 17.24
N LYS A 40 -3.53 27.10 18.29
CA LYS A 40 -4.90 26.69 18.60
C LYS A 40 -5.86 27.87 18.76
N ASN A 41 -5.46 28.90 19.52
CA ASN A 41 -6.30 30.07 19.78
C ASN A 41 -6.59 30.87 18.49
N GLN A 42 -5.59 30.99 17.61
CA GLN A 42 -5.76 31.63 16.31
C GLN A 42 -6.76 30.87 15.44
N ILE A 43 -6.64 29.54 15.40
CA ILE A 43 -7.54 28.69 14.61
C ILE A 43 -8.95 28.77 15.18
N GLU A 44 -9.12 28.76 16.50
CA GLU A 44 -10.42 28.95 17.14
C GLU A 44 -11.08 30.27 16.75
N SER A 45 -10.33 31.35 16.66
CA SER A 45 -10.87 32.64 16.19
C SER A 45 -11.31 32.62 14.74
N LEU A 46 -10.64 31.83 13.88
CA LEU A 46 -10.95 31.72 12.46
C LEU A 46 -12.27 30.97 12.17
N TYR A 47 -12.61 29.91 12.93
CA TYR A 47 -13.87 29.20 12.72
C TYR A 47 -15.03 29.72 13.58
N SER A 48 -14.75 30.36 14.73
CA SER A 48 -15.82 30.95 15.57
C SER A 48 -16.39 32.26 15.04
N GLY A 49 -15.79 32.83 14.00
CA GLY A 49 -16.28 34.07 13.38
C GLY A 49 -16.14 35.31 14.27
N SER A 50 -15.37 35.25 15.36
CA SER A 50 -15.30 36.29 16.38
C SER A 50 -14.50 37.56 15.97
N GLY A 51 -14.02 37.64 14.74
CA GLY A 51 -13.24 38.78 14.24
C GLY A 51 -13.89 39.45 13.04
N LEU A 52 -14.16 40.76 13.15
CA LEU A 52 -14.67 41.62 12.05
C LEU A 52 -13.78 41.58 10.77
N PHE A 53 -12.57 41.05 10.88
CA PHE A 53 -11.59 41.02 9.78
C PHE A 53 -11.56 39.69 9.00
N PHE A 54 -12.30 38.65 9.42
CA PHE A 54 -12.20 37.32 8.84
C PHE A 54 -13.43 36.88 8.02
N GLN A 55 -14.34 37.78 7.72
CA GLN A 55 -15.62 37.42 7.10
C GLN A 55 -15.52 36.92 5.66
N ASP A 56 -14.35 37.06 4.99
CA ASP A 56 -14.20 36.62 3.59
C ASP A 56 -12.77 36.14 3.28
N CYS A 57 -12.23 35.36 4.16
CA CYS A 57 -10.87 34.80 3.98
C CYS A 57 -10.90 33.32 3.62
N ILE A 58 -9.78 32.86 3.07
CA ILE A 58 -9.48 31.47 2.82
C ILE A 58 -8.35 31.05 3.76
N VAL A 59 -8.54 29.99 4.53
CA VAL A 59 -7.52 29.44 5.43
C VAL A 59 -6.98 28.16 4.84
N VAL A 60 -5.70 28.11 4.55
CA VAL A 60 -5.01 26.95 3.98
C VAL A 60 -4.13 26.30 5.03
N PHE A 61 -4.48 25.09 5.41
CA PHE A 61 -3.68 24.24 6.27
C PHE A 61 -2.72 23.38 5.42
N GLN A 62 -1.43 23.36 5.80
CA GLN A 62 -0.41 22.58 5.10
C GLN A 62 0.30 21.64 6.07
N ASP A 63 0.26 20.33 5.78
CA ASP A 63 0.93 19.26 6.50
C ASP A 63 0.64 19.24 8.02
N VAL A 64 -0.56 19.72 8.43
CA VAL A 64 -0.94 19.80 9.86
C VAL A 64 -1.28 18.43 10.46
N PHE A 65 -1.57 17.41 9.63
CA PHE A 65 -1.83 16.05 10.08
C PHE A 65 -0.56 15.22 10.34
N GLU A 66 0.63 15.73 10.05
CA GLU A 66 1.88 15.04 10.35
C GLU A 66 2.19 14.95 11.83
N ARG A 67 1.76 15.93 12.63
CA ARG A 67 1.92 15.93 14.10
C ARG A 67 0.65 15.43 14.77
N GLU A 68 0.79 14.57 15.77
CA GLU A 68 -0.32 13.98 16.50
C GLU A 68 -1.19 15.06 17.19
N GLU A 69 -0.57 15.98 17.87
CA GLU A 69 -1.25 17.05 18.60
C GLU A 69 -2.11 17.95 17.70
N THR A 70 -1.59 18.35 16.53
CA THR A 70 -2.34 19.19 15.57
C THR A 70 -3.44 18.39 14.90
N ARG A 71 -3.17 17.12 14.58
CA ARG A 71 -4.15 16.19 14.01
C ARG A 71 -5.34 15.96 14.94
N GLU A 72 -5.08 15.67 16.22
CA GLU A 72 -6.15 15.45 17.20
C GLU A 72 -7.01 16.71 17.38
N PHE A 73 -6.38 17.87 17.52
CA PHE A 73 -7.09 19.13 17.63
C PHE A 73 -7.99 19.40 16.42
N ILE A 74 -7.48 19.25 15.20
CA ILE A 74 -8.27 19.46 13.98
C ILE A 74 -9.43 18.47 13.90
N LEU A 75 -9.21 17.18 14.19
CA LEU A 75 -10.26 16.16 14.14
C LEU A 75 -11.35 16.44 15.19
N GLU A 76 -10.99 16.89 16.40
CA GLU A 76 -11.93 17.26 17.45
C GLU A 76 -12.82 18.46 17.04
N LYS A 77 -12.26 19.42 16.31
CA LYS A 77 -12.93 20.65 15.90
C LYS A 77 -13.49 20.64 14.47
N LEU A 78 -13.39 19.48 13.78
CA LEU A 78 -13.70 19.38 12.36
C LEU A 78 -15.13 19.75 12.01
N ASP A 79 -16.10 19.40 12.86
CA ASP A 79 -17.52 19.78 12.71
C ASP A 79 -17.68 21.29 12.76
N LEU A 80 -17.07 21.96 13.75
CA LEU A 80 -17.13 23.43 13.90
C LEU A 80 -16.44 24.14 12.72
N ILE A 81 -15.33 23.60 12.23
CA ILE A 81 -14.63 24.10 11.06
C ILE A 81 -15.52 23.96 9.81
N GLY A 82 -16.19 22.83 9.65
CA GLY A 82 -17.09 22.55 8.53
C GLY A 82 -18.32 23.45 8.49
N GLU A 83 -18.90 23.74 9.66
CA GLU A 83 -20.10 24.60 9.81
C GLU A 83 -19.79 26.10 9.73
N SER A 84 -18.52 26.48 9.83
CA SER A 84 -18.11 27.89 9.81
C SER A 84 -18.38 28.56 8.44
N GLY A 85 -18.60 29.88 8.43
CA GLY A 85 -18.71 30.66 7.22
C GLY A 85 -17.42 30.84 6.42
N THR A 86 -16.27 30.51 7.05
CA THR A 86 -14.95 30.62 6.45
C THR A 86 -14.66 29.46 5.49
N THR A 87 -13.87 29.71 4.46
CA THR A 87 -13.40 28.65 3.54
C THR A 87 -12.10 28.05 4.05
N PHE A 88 -12.13 26.77 4.38
CA PHE A 88 -10.94 26.03 4.82
C PHE A 88 -10.48 25.04 3.76
N VAL A 89 -9.18 25.02 3.49
CA VAL A 89 -8.54 24.15 2.50
C VAL A 89 -7.39 23.41 3.20
N PHE A 90 -7.44 22.10 3.18
CA PHE A 90 -6.38 21.25 3.70
C PHE A 90 -5.53 20.71 2.55
N LEU A 91 -4.22 20.92 2.60
CA LEU A 91 -3.24 20.40 1.66
C LEU A 91 -2.31 19.42 2.39
N GLU A 92 -2.55 18.12 2.22
CA GLU A 92 -1.96 17.08 3.05
C GLU A 92 -1.25 16.00 2.22
N GLY A 93 -0.37 15.27 2.87
CA GLY A 93 0.17 14.03 2.34
C GLY A 93 -0.88 12.94 2.25
N LYS A 94 -0.44 11.68 2.17
CA LYS A 94 -1.35 10.53 2.19
C LYS A 94 -1.95 10.36 3.58
N LEU A 95 -3.26 10.43 3.67
CA LEU A 95 -4.00 10.28 4.92
C LEU A 95 -4.56 8.87 5.12
N SER A 96 -4.77 8.47 6.36
CA SER A 96 -5.43 7.21 6.70
C SER A 96 -6.92 7.25 6.34
N LYS A 97 -7.51 6.06 6.15
CA LYS A 97 -8.94 5.93 5.87
C LYS A 97 -9.80 6.58 6.96
N LEU A 98 -9.42 6.45 8.22
CA LEU A 98 -10.14 7.02 9.35
C LEU A 98 -10.25 8.56 9.25
N ILE A 99 -9.16 9.23 8.87
CA ILE A 99 -9.16 10.68 8.67
C ILE A 99 -10.01 11.08 7.46
N LEU A 100 -9.89 10.35 6.34
CA LEU A 100 -10.71 10.60 5.16
C LEU A 100 -12.20 10.42 5.45
N ASP A 101 -12.58 9.44 6.26
CA ASP A 101 -13.96 9.21 6.64
C ASP A 101 -14.48 10.32 7.59
N ALA A 102 -13.64 10.88 8.48
CA ALA A 102 -13.99 12.05 9.28
C ALA A 102 -14.32 13.27 8.39
N PHE A 103 -13.50 13.56 7.39
CA PHE A 103 -13.77 14.64 6.44
C PHE A 103 -15.05 14.43 5.61
N LYS A 104 -15.36 13.18 5.25
CA LYS A 104 -16.64 12.84 4.60
C LYS A 104 -17.83 13.10 5.52
N GLY A 105 -17.69 12.81 6.83
CA GLY A 105 -18.72 13.01 7.84
C GLY A 105 -19.19 14.48 7.90
N VAL A 106 -18.30 15.43 7.70
CA VAL A 106 -18.58 16.86 7.68
C VAL A 106 -18.85 17.42 6.27
N HIS A 107 -19.14 16.56 5.31
CA HIS A 107 -19.44 16.93 3.92
C HIS A 107 -18.33 17.75 3.23
N ALA A 108 -17.07 17.51 3.59
CA ALA A 108 -15.93 18.15 2.92
C ALA A 108 -15.78 17.65 1.47
N GLU A 109 -15.37 18.54 0.58
CA GLU A 109 -15.00 18.17 -0.78
C GLU A 109 -13.61 17.54 -0.80
N LEU A 110 -13.54 16.24 -1.17
CA LEU A 110 -12.30 15.47 -1.14
C LEU A 110 -11.70 15.35 -2.54
N ASN A 111 -10.48 15.82 -2.68
CA ASN A 111 -9.65 15.70 -3.88
C ASN A 111 -8.47 14.81 -3.55
N ILE A 112 -8.55 13.51 -3.91
CA ILE A 112 -7.55 12.49 -3.58
C ILE A 112 -6.68 12.18 -4.79
N PHE A 113 -5.36 12.30 -4.62
CA PHE A 113 -4.35 12.09 -5.66
C PHE A 113 -3.43 10.96 -5.24
N GLU A 114 -3.69 9.75 -5.73
CA GLU A 114 -2.84 8.59 -5.47
C GLU A 114 -2.03 8.25 -6.73
N LEU A 115 -0.74 8.00 -6.52
CA LEU A 115 0.08 7.42 -7.58
C LEU A 115 -0.49 6.05 -7.98
N PRO A 116 -0.48 5.73 -9.27
CA PRO A 116 -0.86 4.39 -9.71
C PRO A 116 -0.05 3.38 -8.90
N LYS A 117 -0.72 2.52 -8.15
CA LYS A 117 -0.03 1.39 -7.54
C LYS A 117 0.54 0.58 -8.70
N GLU A 118 1.87 0.52 -8.81
CA GLU A 118 2.50 -0.46 -9.68
C GLU A 118 1.90 -1.81 -9.29
N LYS A 119 1.00 -2.32 -10.10
CA LYS A 119 0.58 -3.71 -10.02
C LYS A 119 1.82 -4.51 -10.45
N LYS A 120 2.71 -4.80 -9.50
CA LYS A 120 3.69 -5.87 -9.72
C LYS A 120 2.86 -7.08 -10.08
N GLU A 121 2.87 -7.44 -11.34
CA GLU A 121 2.21 -8.66 -11.79
C GLU A 121 2.77 -9.79 -10.94
N LYS A 122 1.93 -10.31 -10.06
CA LYS A 122 2.32 -11.43 -9.21
C LYS A 122 2.61 -12.62 -10.11
N PHE A 123 3.77 -13.23 -9.91
CA PHE A 123 4.08 -14.46 -10.60
C PHE A 123 3.03 -15.54 -10.25
N ASN A 124 2.61 -16.29 -11.25
CA ASN A 124 1.70 -17.41 -11.01
C ASN A 124 2.51 -18.66 -10.61
N ASN A 125 2.66 -18.89 -9.32
CA ASN A 125 3.45 -20.00 -8.77
C ASN A 125 2.94 -21.39 -9.21
N PHE A 126 1.69 -21.51 -9.64
CA PHE A 126 1.16 -22.76 -10.17
C PHE A 126 1.81 -23.19 -11.51
N LEU A 127 2.43 -22.26 -12.24
CA LEU A 127 3.22 -22.61 -13.43
C LEU A 127 4.38 -23.53 -13.04
N LEU A 128 5.11 -23.18 -11.97
CA LEU A 128 6.19 -24.00 -11.43
C LEU A 128 5.69 -25.39 -10.99
N ALA A 129 4.58 -25.40 -10.22
CA ALA A 129 3.97 -26.65 -9.74
C ALA A 129 3.51 -27.57 -10.87
N ASN A 130 2.95 -27.00 -11.92
CA ASN A 130 2.48 -27.77 -13.09
C ASN A 130 3.65 -28.33 -13.90
N ALA A 131 4.71 -27.55 -14.14
CA ALA A 131 5.91 -28.01 -14.79
C ALA A 131 6.55 -29.20 -14.01
N PHE A 132 6.63 -29.09 -12.68
CA PHE A 132 7.05 -30.18 -11.82
C PHE A 132 6.18 -31.44 -12.03
N GLY A 133 4.85 -31.28 -11.97
CA GLY A 133 3.90 -32.41 -12.07
C GLY A 133 3.98 -33.18 -13.38
N VAL A 134 4.46 -32.57 -14.47
CA VAL A 134 4.63 -33.24 -15.77
C VAL A 134 6.08 -33.60 -16.10
N LYS A 135 7.02 -33.40 -15.18
CA LYS A 135 8.48 -33.58 -15.36
C LYS A 135 9.05 -32.71 -16.49
N ASP A 136 8.54 -31.49 -16.65
CA ASP A 136 9.07 -30.53 -17.62
C ASP A 136 10.23 -29.74 -17.00
N LYS A 137 11.43 -30.30 -17.11
CA LYS A 137 12.64 -29.77 -16.50
C LYS A 137 12.98 -28.36 -16.99
N LEU A 138 12.81 -28.11 -18.29
CA LEU A 138 13.14 -26.82 -18.88
C LEU A 138 12.21 -25.72 -18.34
N ASN A 139 10.90 -25.90 -18.43
CA ASN A 139 9.94 -24.91 -17.93
C ASN A 139 9.97 -24.82 -16.41
N LEU A 140 10.27 -25.89 -15.66
CA LEU A 140 10.44 -25.86 -14.23
C LEU A 140 11.54 -24.87 -13.83
N TRP A 141 12.69 -24.91 -14.49
CA TRP A 141 13.79 -23.99 -14.26
C TRP A 141 13.48 -22.56 -14.72
N ILE A 142 12.89 -22.39 -15.91
CA ILE A 142 12.49 -21.08 -16.43
C ILE A 142 11.51 -20.38 -15.48
N TYR A 143 10.48 -21.09 -15.01
CA TYR A 143 9.49 -20.52 -14.09
C TYR A 143 10.07 -20.23 -12.72
N PHE A 144 11.03 -21.02 -12.25
CA PHE A 144 11.79 -20.71 -11.05
C PHE A 144 12.53 -19.38 -11.21
N ARG A 145 13.31 -19.20 -12.27
CA ARG A 145 14.04 -17.93 -12.52
C ARG A 145 13.08 -16.75 -12.64
N GLN A 146 11.98 -16.89 -13.34
CA GLN A 146 10.95 -15.83 -13.44
C GLN A 146 10.32 -15.48 -12.08
N ALA A 147 10.10 -16.47 -11.23
CA ALA A 147 9.62 -16.25 -9.87
C ALA A 147 10.63 -15.43 -9.04
N MET A 148 11.92 -15.77 -9.15
CA MET A 148 13.03 -15.06 -8.49
C MET A 148 13.11 -13.60 -8.95
N ASP A 149 13.07 -13.35 -10.26
CA ASP A 149 13.09 -12.00 -10.84
C ASP A 149 11.91 -11.14 -10.38
N LYS A 150 10.77 -11.78 -10.10
CA LYS A 150 9.57 -11.10 -9.54
C LYS A 150 9.56 -11.03 -8.00
N GLY A 151 10.61 -11.51 -7.34
CA GLY A 151 10.80 -11.42 -5.89
C GLY A 151 9.88 -12.35 -5.09
N VAL A 152 9.51 -13.50 -5.64
CA VAL A 152 8.74 -14.53 -4.93
C VAL A 152 9.61 -15.19 -3.86
N GLY A 153 9.11 -15.32 -2.64
CA GLY A 153 9.84 -15.92 -1.53
C GLY A 153 10.01 -17.44 -1.68
N MET A 154 11.13 -17.96 -1.18
CA MET A 154 11.43 -19.41 -1.20
C MET A 154 10.38 -20.25 -0.47
N GLU A 155 9.83 -19.74 0.62
CA GLU A 155 8.75 -20.38 1.37
C GLU A 155 7.50 -20.59 0.52
N GLU A 156 7.16 -19.59 -0.29
CA GLU A 156 5.98 -19.62 -1.17
C GLU A 156 6.17 -20.65 -2.29
N LEU A 157 7.36 -20.70 -2.92
CA LEU A 157 7.69 -21.68 -3.95
C LEU A 157 7.74 -23.10 -3.39
N THR A 158 8.36 -23.27 -2.21
CA THR A 158 8.38 -24.55 -1.51
C THR A 158 6.98 -25.03 -1.18
N GLY A 159 6.14 -24.13 -0.67
CA GLY A 159 4.74 -24.44 -0.32
C GLY A 159 3.91 -24.89 -1.53
N VAL A 160 4.05 -24.23 -2.69
CA VAL A 160 3.27 -24.60 -3.88
C VAL A 160 3.73 -25.93 -4.48
N LEU A 161 5.03 -26.23 -4.46
CA LEU A 161 5.52 -27.56 -4.87
C LEU A 161 5.06 -28.67 -3.92
N PHE A 162 5.15 -28.41 -2.62
CA PHE A 162 4.67 -29.37 -1.62
C PHE A 162 3.17 -29.65 -1.77
N TRP A 163 2.38 -28.60 -2.01
CA TRP A 163 0.96 -28.73 -2.33
C TRP A 163 0.74 -29.62 -3.57
N LYS A 164 1.50 -29.40 -4.64
CA LYS A 164 1.39 -30.18 -5.87
C LYS A 164 1.70 -31.67 -5.64
N ILE A 165 2.79 -31.97 -4.94
CA ILE A 165 3.18 -33.33 -4.60
C ILE A 165 2.09 -34.02 -3.77
N LYS A 166 1.55 -33.31 -2.76
CA LYS A 166 0.46 -33.80 -1.93
C LYS A 166 -0.82 -34.06 -2.76
N ASP A 167 -1.17 -33.17 -3.66
CA ASP A 167 -2.33 -33.32 -4.56
C ASP A 167 -2.19 -34.57 -5.43
N MET A 168 -1.01 -34.79 -6.02
CA MET A 168 -0.72 -35.98 -6.81
C MET A 168 -0.82 -37.28 -5.99
N LEU A 169 -0.30 -37.29 -4.76
CA LEU A 169 -0.41 -38.44 -3.84
C LEU A 169 -1.85 -38.75 -3.47
N ILE A 170 -2.65 -37.73 -3.12
CA ILE A 170 -4.07 -37.91 -2.75
C ILE A 170 -4.90 -38.42 -3.93
N LYS A 171 -4.66 -37.86 -5.11
CA LYS A 171 -5.36 -38.24 -6.35
C LYS A 171 -4.83 -39.56 -6.96
N LYS A 172 -3.76 -40.12 -6.39
CA LYS A 172 -3.06 -41.29 -6.94
C LYS A 172 -2.65 -41.10 -8.40
N ASP A 173 -2.21 -39.87 -8.74
CA ASP A 173 -1.74 -39.55 -10.09
C ASP A 173 -0.27 -39.93 -10.24
N PHE A 174 -0.04 -41.18 -10.56
CA PHE A 174 1.29 -41.78 -10.70
C PHE A 174 1.74 -41.95 -12.17
N ARG A 175 1.14 -41.19 -13.10
CA ARG A 175 1.48 -41.28 -14.52
C ARG A 175 2.90 -40.88 -14.87
N LYS A 176 3.46 -39.92 -14.12
CA LYS A 176 4.79 -39.36 -14.33
C LYS A 176 5.77 -39.69 -13.21
N PHE A 177 5.27 -39.86 -12.00
CA PHE A 177 6.05 -40.18 -10.80
C PHE A 177 5.51 -41.46 -10.16
N SER A 178 6.39 -42.29 -9.62
CA SER A 178 5.97 -43.32 -8.69
C SER A 178 5.58 -42.72 -7.33
N GLU A 179 4.80 -43.45 -6.56
CA GLU A 179 4.44 -43.03 -5.19
C GLU A 179 5.70 -42.80 -4.31
N THR A 180 6.72 -43.63 -4.48
CA THR A 180 8.00 -43.55 -3.75
C THR A 180 8.75 -42.28 -4.13
N GLU A 181 8.84 -41.91 -5.42
CA GLU A 181 9.48 -40.67 -5.87
C GLU A 181 8.77 -39.43 -5.28
N LEU A 182 7.43 -39.41 -5.28
CA LEU A 182 6.67 -38.29 -4.69
C LEU A 182 6.90 -38.17 -3.17
N LYS A 183 6.90 -39.30 -2.44
CA LYS A 183 7.18 -39.32 -0.99
C LYS A 183 8.60 -38.83 -0.69
N ASN A 184 9.58 -39.25 -1.46
CA ASN A 184 10.96 -38.80 -1.32
C ASN A 184 11.10 -37.32 -1.62
N SER A 185 10.46 -36.82 -2.68
CA SER A 185 10.45 -35.39 -3.04
C SER A 185 9.78 -34.56 -1.96
N ALA A 186 8.65 -35.00 -1.39
CA ALA A 186 7.98 -34.35 -0.27
C ALA A 186 8.89 -34.26 0.96
N SER A 187 9.54 -35.37 1.33
CA SER A 187 10.47 -35.42 2.46
C SER A 187 11.65 -34.46 2.27
N ARG A 188 12.32 -34.49 1.10
CA ARG A 188 13.42 -33.58 0.78
C ARG A 188 12.96 -32.11 0.87
N LEU A 189 11.81 -31.79 0.29
CA LEU A 189 11.28 -30.44 0.27
C LEU A 189 10.93 -29.91 1.67
N ALA A 190 10.41 -30.78 2.55
CA ALA A 190 10.06 -30.41 3.93
C ALA A 190 11.27 -29.95 4.77
N TYR A 191 12.45 -30.55 4.52
CA TYR A 191 13.68 -30.23 5.26
C TYR A 191 14.57 -29.21 4.53
N LEU A 192 14.31 -28.88 3.27
CA LEU A 192 15.18 -28.10 2.40
C LEU A 192 15.55 -26.73 3.02
N LEU A 193 14.56 -25.90 3.29
CA LEU A 193 14.78 -24.56 3.85
C LEU A 193 15.24 -24.58 5.32
N PRO A 194 14.68 -25.44 6.21
CA PRO A 194 15.20 -25.58 7.57
C PRO A 194 16.69 -25.97 7.62
N GLU A 195 17.13 -26.91 6.79
CA GLU A 195 18.53 -27.31 6.73
C GLU A 195 19.43 -26.22 6.13
N ALA A 196 18.99 -25.54 5.08
CA ALA A 196 19.71 -24.41 4.50
C ALA A 196 19.98 -23.33 5.56
N ARG A 197 18.96 -22.97 6.35
CA ARG A 197 19.10 -21.98 7.45
C ARG A 197 20.05 -22.47 8.54
N LYS A 198 19.96 -23.73 8.93
CA LYS A 198 20.82 -24.31 9.97
C LYS A 198 22.29 -24.33 9.55
N THR A 199 22.58 -24.58 8.29
CA THR A 199 23.94 -24.71 7.73
C THR A 199 24.49 -23.42 7.13
N GLY A 200 23.70 -22.32 7.11
CA GLY A 200 24.08 -21.05 6.49
C GLY A 200 24.19 -21.09 4.96
N ARG A 201 23.58 -22.10 4.31
CA ARG A 201 23.56 -22.21 2.86
C ARG A 201 22.52 -21.28 2.26
N ASP A 202 22.80 -20.79 1.04
CA ASP A 202 21.86 -19.98 0.29
C ASP A 202 20.60 -20.78 -0.06
N ALA A 203 19.44 -20.26 0.34
CA ALA A 203 18.16 -20.91 0.14
C ALA A 203 17.79 -21.02 -1.35
N GLU A 204 18.14 -20.01 -2.17
CA GLU A 204 17.93 -20.04 -3.62
C GLU A 204 18.73 -21.14 -4.27
N ALA A 205 20.04 -21.21 -3.98
CA ALA A 205 20.93 -22.23 -4.54
C ALA A 205 20.50 -23.65 -4.15
N VAL A 206 20.09 -23.87 -2.90
CA VAL A 206 19.63 -25.18 -2.42
C VAL A 206 18.30 -25.58 -3.09
N PHE A 207 17.40 -24.62 -3.29
CA PHE A 207 16.14 -24.87 -3.97
C PHE A 207 16.35 -25.15 -5.45
N GLU A 208 17.22 -24.39 -6.14
CA GLU A 208 17.60 -24.63 -7.53
C GLU A 208 18.21 -26.03 -7.71
N GLN A 209 19.14 -26.41 -6.82
CA GLN A 209 19.70 -27.76 -6.81
C GLN A 209 18.62 -28.83 -6.69
N PHE A 210 17.66 -28.65 -5.77
CA PHE A 210 16.52 -29.56 -5.63
C PHE A 210 15.73 -29.70 -6.94
N LEU A 211 15.44 -28.59 -7.64
CA LEU A 211 14.71 -28.63 -8.90
C LEU A 211 15.47 -29.36 -10.01
N LEU A 212 16.78 -29.15 -10.10
CA LEU A 212 17.64 -29.81 -11.10
C LEU A 212 17.78 -31.32 -10.87
N GLU A 213 17.69 -31.74 -9.61
CA GLU A 213 17.82 -33.17 -9.19
C GLU A 213 16.46 -33.89 -9.07
N ALA A 214 15.34 -33.16 -9.28
CA ALA A 214 14.00 -33.71 -9.02
C ALA A 214 13.59 -34.85 -9.97
N PHE A 215 14.23 -34.93 -11.16
CA PHE A 215 14.01 -35.98 -12.17
C PHE A 215 15.03 -35.91 -13.32
#